data_122a01f34e17a386d6ff8a673a1ca232
#
_entry.id   122a01f34e17a386d6ff8a673a1ca232
#
_cell.length_a   1.000
_cell.length_b   1.000
_cell.length_c   1.000
_cell.angle_alpha   90.00
_cell.angle_beta   90.00
_cell.angle_gamma   90.00
#
_symmetry.space_group_name_H-M   'P 1'
#
loop_
_entity.id
_entity.type
_entity.pdbx_description
1 polymer ?
#
loop_
_entity_poly.entity_id
_entity_poly.type
_entity_poly.pdbx_seq_one_letter_code
_entity_poly.pdbx_strand_id
1 'polypeptide(L)'
;MSRPHLNRRQLLGGAAALGLVDALRGGTLAQWMSSDAHAQTTPRAPAPTRRWQNWSGLQQATPATWAAPAHEAELQQLLRRTRGEVRAVGAGHSFTALVPTDQTLVSLDRLHGIVSIDRAAMTVTAHAGTRIGALAKALDAQGLALRNQPDVDVQTLAGAIATGTHGTGAALPALHDEVVAMRLVRPDGEVVEIDARRDPDLMAAARVSLGSLGLITRVTMRVVPAYHLARHVWLMPLAQVLTEALELARRHRHFEFYVLPFTGYAACIRLDPYQGSDLSLPNSADEDVLGDLKQLRDWLGRFPRLRRWAAQQLIDPQLTESARHRSHRLLSSVRPTRFQETEWHVPRERGLACLRAVVDRLEQHNEAFFPLEFRFVQGDGAWLSPFHGRDSCSIAVHAAADEAWDYLIDDFTPIFRAHQGRPHWGKLHRLGAVDLAPLYPRWADFAAVRQRF
;
A
#
# COMPACT_ATOMS: atom_id res chain seq x y z
N MET A 1 -20.70 -29.70 -37.07
CA MET A 1 -19.26 -29.51 -37.40
C MET A 1 -18.63 -28.71 -36.25
N SER A 2 -18.04 -29.43 -35.33
CA SER A 2 -17.40 -28.91 -34.13
C SER A 2 -16.03 -28.33 -34.45
N ARG A 3 -15.78 -27.08 -34.04
CA ARG A 3 -14.46 -26.46 -34.13
C ARG A 3 -13.57 -27.00 -32.99
N PRO A 4 -12.30 -27.33 -33.24
CA PRO A 4 -11.40 -27.80 -32.20
C PRO A 4 -10.96 -26.67 -31.28
N HIS A 5 -11.15 -26.83 -29.98
CA HIS A 5 -10.55 -26.03 -28.94
C HIS A 5 -9.03 -26.30 -28.91
N LEU A 6 -8.25 -25.31 -29.27
CA LEU A 6 -6.79 -25.33 -29.09
C LEU A 6 -6.45 -25.20 -27.62
N ASN A 7 -5.83 -26.22 -27.07
CA ASN A 7 -5.45 -26.33 -25.67
C ASN A 7 -4.19 -25.47 -25.39
N ARG A 8 -4.18 -24.67 -24.32
CA ARG A 8 -3.14 -23.72 -23.88
C ARG A 8 -1.69 -24.27 -23.91
N ARG A 9 -1.49 -25.57 -23.92
CA ARG A 9 -0.15 -26.21 -23.95
C ARG A 9 0.53 -26.32 -25.31
N GLN A 10 -0.12 -25.96 -26.39
CA GLN A 10 0.43 -26.13 -27.76
C GLN A 10 1.05 -24.86 -28.36
N LEU A 11 0.95 -23.72 -27.70
CA LEU A 11 1.55 -22.47 -28.18
C LEU A 11 2.90 -22.11 -27.52
N LEU A 12 3.39 -22.90 -26.57
CA LEU A 12 4.64 -22.64 -25.86
C LEU A 12 5.74 -23.67 -26.11
N GLY A 13 5.62 -24.46 -27.19
CA GLY A 13 6.60 -25.46 -27.58
C GLY A 13 7.58 -24.99 -28.65
N GLY A 14 8.53 -24.11 -28.29
CA GLY A 14 9.55 -23.76 -29.28
C GLY A 14 10.59 -22.77 -28.80
N ALA A 15 11.47 -23.15 -27.89
CA ALA A 15 12.88 -22.77 -27.80
C ALA A 15 13.45 -23.22 -26.45
N ALA A 16 13.89 -24.45 -26.39
CA ALA A 16 14.84 -24.89 -25.37
C ALA A 16 16.15 -25.20 -26.10
N ALA A 17 17.25 -24.76 -25.57
CA ALA A 17 18.47 -25.53 -25.35
C ALA A 17 19.73 -24.67 -25.32
N LEU A 18 20.61 -25.14 -24.45
CA LEU A 18 22.06 -24.86 -24.32
C LEU A 18 22.39 -23.70 -23.32
N GLY A 19 23.20 -23.93 -22.30
CA GLY A 19 23.98 -25.07 -21.91
C GLY A 19 24.55 -24.93 -20.49
N LEU A 20 24.74 -26.07 -19.93
CA LEU A 20 25.54 -26.36 -18.73
C LEU A 20 27.03 -26.02 -18.91
N VAL A 21 27.75 -25.81 -17.81
CA VAL A 21 29.02 -26.48 -17.41
C VAL A 21 29.67 -25.69 -16.30
N ASP A 22 29.73 -26.27 -15.06
CA ASP A 22 30.89 -26.75 -14.31
C ASP A 22 31.91 -25.66 -13.87
N ALA A 23 32.37 -25.64 -12.65
CA ALA A 23 33.11 -26.68 -11.97
C ALA A 23 33.45 -26.36 -10.52
N LEU A 24 33.41 -27.39 -9.77
CA LEU A 24 34.04 -27.63 -8.46
C LEU A 24 35.57 -27.55 -8.50
N ARG A 25 36.18 -27.10 -7.40
CA ARG A 25 37.44 -27.54 -6.78
C ARG A 25 37.89 -26.47 -5.79
N GLY A 26 38.15 -26.68 -4.48
CA GLY A 26 38.74 -27.80 -3.84
C GLY A 26 40.01 -27.38 -3.09
N GLY A 27 40.04 -27.54 -1.76
CA GLY A 27 41.25 -27.73 -0.96
C GLY A 27 41.85 -26.43 -0.35
N THR A 28 42.37 -26.36 0.80
CA THR A 28 42.83 -27.28 1.85
C THR A 28 43.12 -26.51 3.15
N LEU A 29 43.11 -27.23 4.25
CA LEU A 29 43.44 -26.87 5.63
C LEU A 29 44.91 -26.50 5.86
N ALA A 30 45.08 -25.75 6.95
CA ALA A 30 46.20 -25.76 7.92
C ALA A 30 47.29 -24.73 7.74
N GLN A 31 47.47 -23.86 8.71
CA GLN A 31 48.51 -24.04 9.75
C GLN A 31 48.43 -22.97 10.84
N TRP A 32 48.41 -23.42 12.04
CA TRP A 32 48.68 -22.66 13.28
C TRP A 32 50.14 -22.27 13.32
N MET A 33 50.42 -21.01 13.67
CA MET A 33 51.55 -20.68 14.53
C MET A 33 51.38 -19.31 15.19
N SER A 34 51.46 -19.27 16.47
CA SER A 34 51.47 -18.15 17.39
C SER A 34 52.64 -17.17 17.13
N SER A 35 52.34 -15.86 17.23
CA SER A 35 53.35 -14.87 17.58
C SER A 35 52.67 -13.72 18.33
N ASP A 36 53.11 -13.48 19.55
CA ASP A 36 52.81 -12.29 20.32
C ASP A 36 53.21 -11.03 19.56
N ALA A 37 52.29 -10.11 19.36
CA ALA A 37 52.62 -8.79 18.90
C ALA A 37 51.68 -7.75 19.53
N HIS A 38 52.27 -6.80 20.12
CA HIS A 38 51.80 -5.58 20.74
C HIS A 38 50.50 -5.05 20.18
N ALA A 39 49.52 -4.81 21.05
CA ALA A 39 48.25 -4.14 20.74
C ALA A 39 48.54 -2.69 20.33
N GLN A 40 48.72 -2.47 19.02
CA GLN A 40 48.48 -1.17 18.42
C GLN A 40 46.96 -1.05 18.24
N THR A 41 46.36 -0.10 18.94
CA THR A 41 44.97 0.31 18.73
C THR A 41 44.83 0.92 17.34
N THR A 42 44.63 0.08 16.33
CA THR A 42 44.17 0.54 15.03
C THR A 42 42.78 1.19 15.20
N PRO A 43 42.54 2.37 14.63
CA PRO A 43 41.23 2.95 14.65
C PRO A 43 40.25 1.92 14.05
N ARG A 44 39.24 1.54 14.85
CA ARG A 44 38.18 0.63 14.40
C ARG A 44 37.57 1.20 13.10
N ALA A 45 37.73 0.46 12.01
CA ALA A 45 37.10 0.83 10.74
C ALA A 45 35.62 1.19 11.00
N PRO A 46 35.10 2.29 10.43
CA PRO A 46 33.72 2.67 10.63
C PRO A 46 32.85 1.48 10.25
N ALA A 47 31.89 1.14 11.10
CA ALA A 47 30.94 0.07 10.81
C ALA A 47 30.30 0.34 9.43
N PRO A 48 30.11 -0.69 8.59
CA PRO A 48 29.55 -0.50 7.27
C PRO A 48 28.23 0.25 7.39
N THR A 49 28.12 1.38 6.71
CA THR A 49 26.91 2.21 6.70
C THR A 49 25.76 1.40 6.11
N ARG A 50 24.70 1.19 6.89
CA ARG A 50 23.53 0.41 6.45
C ARG A 50 22.74 1.21 5.46
N ARG A 51 22.66 0.75 4.19
CA ARG A 51 21.81 1.35 3.16
C ARG A 51 20.36 0.92 3.36
N TRP A 52 19.44 1.86 3.28
CA TRP A 52 18.00 1.63 3.20
C TRP A 52 17.48 1.82 1.78
N GLN A 53 16.48 1.05 1.41
CA GLN A 53 15.77 1.17 0.15
C GLN A 53 14.29 0.84 0.39
N ASN A 54 13.37 1.59 -0.27
CA ASN A 54 11.96 1.27 -0.21
C ASN A 54 11.61 0.05 -1.08
N TRP A 55 10.37 -0.44 -0.95
CA TRP A 55 9.92 -1.64 -1.65
C TRP A 55 10.04 -1.52 -3.18
N SER A 56 9.67 -0.38 -3.77
CA SER A 56 9.76 -0.19 -5.24
C SER A 56 11.18 0.02 -5.76
N GLY A 57 12.16 0.29 -4.88
CA GLY A 57 13.55 0.55 -5.27
C GLY A 57 13.86 2.02 -5.57
N LEU A 58 12.84 2.89 -5.65
CA LEU A 58 12.98 4.28 -6.05
C LEU A 58 13.66 5.15 -4.98
N GLN A 59 13.25 4.96 -3.72
CA GLN A 59 13.76 5.76 -2.60
C GLN A 59 14.87 5.01 -1.89
N GLN A 60 15.99 5.72 -1.63
CA GLN A 60 17.17 5.15 -0.98
C GLN A 60 17.76 6.17 -0.01
N ALA A 61 18.41 5.68 1.04
CA ALA A 61 19.15 6.49 2.01
C ALA A 61 20.29 5.72 2.62
N THR A 62 21.30 6.45 3.10
CA THR A 62 22.42 5.90 3.87
C THR A 62 22.52 6.70 5.17
N PRO A 63 21.66 6.42 6.17
CA PRO A 63 21.61 7.18 7.40
C PRO A 63 22.89 6.99 8.21
N ALA A 64 23.37 8.06 8.83
CA ALA A 64 24.51 8.02 9.75
C ALA A 64 24.19 7.15 10.98
N THR A 65 22.95 7.13 11.43
CA THR A 65 22.45 6.31 12.54
C THR A 65 21.24 5.48 12.10
N TRP A 66 21.32 4.17 12.31
CA TRP A 66 20.20 3.25 12.22
C TRP A 66 19.86 2.72 13.60
N ALA A 67 18.69 3.06 14.13
CA ALA A 67 18.23 2.62 15.43
C ALA A 67 17.01 1.71 15.34
N ALA A 68 16.96 0.70 16.22
CA ALA A 68 15.82 -0.20 16.36
C ALA A 68 15.57 -0.48 17.85
N PRO A 69 14.93 0.46 18.57
CA PRO A 69 14.68 0.33 20.00
C PRO A 69 13.77 -0.87 20.28
N ALA A 70 14.10 -1.63 21.34
CA ALA A 70 13.34 -2.80 21.77
C ALA A 70 12.11 -2.43 22.60
N HIS A 71 12.16 -1.27 23.26
CA HIS A 71 11.06 -0.77 24.08
C HIS A 71 11.04 0.77 24.06
N GLU A 72 9.91 1.33 24.48
CA GLU A 72 9.66 2.77 24.40
C GLU A 72 10.69 3.60 25.17
N ALA A 73 11.19 3.12 26.32
CA ALA A 73 12.19 3.84 27.10
C ALA A 73 13.54 4.01 26.32
N GLU A 74 13.94 3.03 25.51
CA GLU A 74 15.09 3.19 24.61
C GLU A 74 14.83 4.24 23.54
N LEU A 75 13.61 4.27 22.97
CA LEU A 75 13.22 5.29 22.01
C LEU A 75 13.27 6.69 22.63
N GLN A 76 12.74 6.87 23.84
CA GLN A 76 12.79 8.13 24.57
C GLN A 76 14.24 8.60 24.78
N GLN A 77 15.11 7.70 25.24
CA GLN A 77 16.54 8.01 25.45
C GLN A 77 17.24 8.36 24.13
N LEU A 78 16.92 7.63 23.04
CA LEU A 78 17.45 7.91 21.72
C LEU A 78 17.08 9.34 21.31
N LEU A 79 15.79 9.71 21.37
CA LEU A 79 15.29 11.01 20.92
C LEU A 79 15.89 12.16 21.74
N ARG A 80 15.99 12.03 23.07
CA ARG A 80 16.65 13.03 23.95
C ARG A 80 18.11 13.30 23.58
N ARG A 81 18.83 12.30 23.07
CA ARG A 81 20.24 12.39 22.71
C ARG A 81 20.48 12.78 21.26
N THR A 82 19.50 12.52 20.39
CA THR A 82 19.64 12.80 18.96
C THR A 82 19.53 14.31 18.71
N ARG A 83 20.45 14.81 17.90
CA ARG A 83 20.38 16.17 17.35
C ARG A 83 20.15 16.04 15.85
N GLY A 84 19.30 16.94 15.30
CA GLY A 84 18.99 16.92 13.89
C GLY A 84 17.79 16.06 13.52
N GLU A 85 17.72 15.64 12.27
CA GLU A 85 16.55 14.99 11.71
C GLU A 85 16.43 13.54 12.16
N VAL A 86 15.21 13.16 12.56
CA VAL A 86 14.83 11.77 12.85
C VAL A 86 13.68 11.37 11.92
N ARG A 87 13.85 10.28 11.20
CA ARG A 87 12.79 9.69 10.38
C ARG A 87 12.42 8.30 10.88
N ALA A 88 11.14 8.02 10.94
CA ALA A 88 10.66 6.67 11.22
C ALA A 88 10.52 5.87 9.92
N VAL A 89 10.85 4.58 9.99
CA VAL A 89 10.61 3.63 8.90
C VAL A 89 9.75 2.46 9.37
N GLY A 90 8.74 2.13 8.59
CA GLY A 90 7.96 0.91 8.71
C GLY A 90 8.37 -0.14 7.67
N ALA A 91 7.41 -0.62 6.88
CA ALA A 91 7.65 -1.60 5.80
C ALA A 91 8.36 -1.02 4.55
N GLY A 92 8.48 0.30 4.45
CA GLY A 92 9.10 0.93 3.27
C GLY A 92 8.23 0.86 2.01
N HIS A 93 6.91 0.83 2.13
CA HIS A 93 5.98 0.76 0.99
C HIS A 93 5.54 2.10 0.43
N SER A 94 5.93 3.22 1.03
CA SER A 94 5.69 4.55 0.45
C SER A 94 6.61 4.78 -0.74
N PHE A 95 6.05 5.33 -1.82
CA PHE A 95 6.78 5.71 -3.05
C PHE A 95 7.35 7.12 -2.94
N THR A 96 6.70 8.02 -2.18
CA THR A 96 7.22 9.36 -1.86
C THR A 96 8.41 9.31 -0.91
N ALA A 97 9.24 10.36 -0.93
CA ALA A 97 10.44 10.48 -0.11
C ALA A 97 10.13 10.86 1.36
N LEU A 98 9.23 10.12 2.03
CA LEU A 98 8.88 10.37 3.44
C LEU A 98 9.93 9.84 4.42
N VAL A 99 10.68 8.81 4.04
CA VAL A 99 11.62 8.08 4.91
C VAL A 99 13.08 8.48 4.70
N PRO A 100 13.57 8.76 3.48
CA PRO A 100 14.98 9.03 3.25
C PRO A 100 15.52 10.14 4.15
N THR A 101 16.66 9.85 4.81
CA THR A 101 17.45 10.79 5.59
C THR A 101 18.90 10.31 5.61
N ASP A 102 19.84 11.24 5.69
CA ASP A 102 21.27 10.97 5.92
C ASP A 102 21.63 10.97 7.42
N GLN A 103 20.67 11.33 8.29
CA GLN A 103 20.89 11.49 9.72
C GLN A 103 20.44 10.26 10.52
N THR A 104 19.30 10.30 11.19
CA THR A 104 18.83 9.20 12.04
C THR A 104 17.58 8.55 11.50
N LEU A 105 17.68 7.25 11.19
CA LEU A 105 16.56 6.41 10.79
C LEU A 105 16.18 5.47 11.93
N VAL A 106 14.90 5.48 12.32
CA VAL A 106 14.36 4.67 13.42
C VAL A 106 13.37 3.64 12.90
N SER A 107 13.67 2.36 13.10
CA SER A 107 12.71 1.27 12.88
C SER A 107 12.04 0.88 14.19
N LEU A 108 10.72 0.74 14.20
CA LEU A 108 9.96 0.22 15.33
C LEU A 108 9.59 -1.27 15.15
N ASP A 109 10.25 -1.98 14.26
CA ASP A 109 9.96 -3.40 14.00
C ASP A 109 10.08 -4.30 15.25
N ARG A 110 10.87 -3.89 16.24
CA ARG A 110 10.98 -4.60 17.54
C ARG A 110 9.82 -4.29 18.51
N LEU A 111 9.06 -3.24 18.26
CA LEU A 111 7.84 -2.87 18.99
C LEU A 111 6.63 -3.37 18.21
N HIS A 112 6.34 -4.67 18.30
CA HIS A 112 5.25 -5.30 17.57
C HIS A 112 4.40 -6.22 18.47
N GLY A 113 3.23 -6.60 17.96
CA GLY A 113 2.27 -7.47 18.62
C GLY A 113 1.13 -6.73 19.31
N ILE A 114 0.15 -7.51 19.77
CA ILE A 114 -1.00 -7.02 20.54
C ILE A 114 -0.55 -6.77 21.97
N VAL A 115 -0.88 -5.60 22.51
CA VAL A 115 -0.67 -5.22 23.91
C VAL A 115 -1.84 -5.65 24.76
N SER A 116 -3.08 -5.36 24.31
CA SER A 116 -4.30 -5.73 25.00
C SER A 116 -5.51 -5.76 24.07
N ILE A 117 -6.54 -6.47 24.47
CA ILE A 117 -7.86 -6.52 23.82
C ILE A 117 -8.91 -6.18 24.87
N ASP A 118 -9.72 -5.18 24.61
CA ASP A 118 -10.92 -4.86 25.39
C ASP A 118 -12.14 -5.35 24.60
N ARG A 119 -12.70 -6.47 25.03
CA ARG A 119 -13.88 -7.09 24.38
C ARG A 119 -15.16 -6.32 24.64
N ALA A 120 -15.26 -5.62 25.76
CA ALA A 120 -16.45 -4.83 26.09
C ALA A 120 -16.50 -3.55 25.23
N ALA A 121 -15.35 -2.89 25.06
CA ALA A 121 -15.22 -1.73 24.19
C ALA A 121 -15.03 -2.09 22.70
N MET A 122 -14.86 -3.37 22.38
CA MET A 122 -14.51 -3.85 21.03
C MET A 122 -13.31 -3.09 20.45
N THR A 123 -12.19 -3.07 21.22
CA THR A 123 -10.96 -2.43 20.78
C THR A 123 -9.75 -3.33 20.99
N VAL A 124 -8.71 -3.09 20.19
CA VAL A 124 -7.38 -3.67 20.34
C VAL A 124 -6.36 -2.56 20.49
N THR A 125 -5.44 -2.73 21.43
CA THR A 125 -4.22 -1.93 21.52
C THR A 125 -3.05 -2.76 20.99
N ALA A 126 -2.36 -2.25 19.99
CA ALA A 126 -1.20 -2.89 19.37
C ALA A 126 -0.01 -1.94 19.32
N HIS A 127 1.19 -2.51 19.30
CA HIS A 127 2.41 -1.76 19.05
C HIS A 127 2.46 -1.26 17.60
N ALA A 128 3.05 -0.11 17.41
CA ALA A 128 3.10 0.64 16.15
C ALA A 128 3.84 -0.08 15.01
N GLY A 129 4.86 -0.89 15.33
CA GLY A 129 5.61 -1.71 14.36
C GLY A 129 4.91 -3.00 13.94
N THR A 130 3.71 -3.30 14.47
CA THR A 130 2.95 -4.50 14.12
C THR A 130 2.55 -4.45 12.64
N ARG A 131 2.80 -5.53 11.90
CA ARG A 131 2.33 -5.66 10.51
C ARG A 131 0.82 -5.88 10.50
N ILE A 132 0.11 -5.26 9.55
CA ILE A 132 -1.36 -5.34 9.46
C ILE A 132 -1.82 -6.79 9.32
N GLY A 133 -1.19 -7.58 8.44
CA GLY A 133 -1.53 -8.99 8.27
C GLY A 133 -1.28 -9.84 9.52
N ALA A 134 -0.21 -9.56 10.28
CA ALA A 134 0.05 -10.21 11.54
C ALA A 134 -1.00 -9.85 12.61
N LEU A 135 -1.40 -8.57 12.67
CA LEU A 135 -2.47 -8.11 13.55
C LEU A 135 -3.80 -8.79 13.20
N ALA A 136 -4.17 -8.80 11.92
CA ALA A 136 -5.42 -9.39 11.45
C ALA A 136 -5.51 -10.89 11.75
N LYS A 137 -4.40 -11.62 11.52
CA LYS A 137 -4.31 -13.05 11.87
C LYS A 137 -4.41 -13.29 13.38
N ALA A 138 -3.77 -12.45 14.20
CA ALA A 138 -3.82 -12.57 15.65
C ALA A 138 -5.22 -12.24 16.20
N LEU A 139 -5.92 -11.25 15.62
CA LEU A 139 -7.30 -10.92 15.95
C LEU A 139 -8.25 -12.05 15.58
N ASP A 140 -8.09 -12.64 14.40
CA ASP A 140 -8.91 -13.76 13.93
C ASP A 140 -8.83 -14.96 14.87
N ALA A 141 -7.65 -15.28 15.39
CA ALA A 141 -7.45 -16.32 16.41
C ALA A 141 -8.18 -16.00 17.73
N GLN A 142 -8.57 -14.75 17.96
CA GLN A 142 -9.34 -14.28 19.11
C GLN A 142 -10.83 -14.08 18.80
N GLY A 143 -11.30 -14.49 17.61
CA GLY A 143 -12.68 -14.29 17.17
C GLY A 143 -13.00 -12.82 16.81
N LEU A 144 -11.99 -12.02 16.50
CA LEU A 144 -12.09 -10.60 16.14
C LEU A 144 -11.51 -10.34 14.76
N ALA A 145 -11.85 -9.21 14.17
CA ALA A 145 -11.31 -8.77 12.87
C ALA A 145 -11.20 -7.25 12.79
N LEU A 146 -10.35 -6.77 11.88
CA LEU A 146 -10.41 -5.39 11.39
C LEU A 146 -11.68 -5.24 10.54
N ARG A 147 -12.33 -4.06 10.63
CA ARG A 147 -13.54 -3.79 9.84
C ARG A 147 -13.27 -3.76 8.34
N ASN A 148 -12.11 -3.23 7.96
CA ASN A 148 -11.60 -3.18 6.61
C ASN A 148 -10.07 -3.34 6.64
N GLN A 149 -9.46 -3.74 5.52
CA GLN A 149 -8.02 -3.89 5.40
C GLN A 149 -7.54 -3.31 4.06
N PRO A 150 -6.28 -2.83 4.00
CA PRO A 150 -5.65 -2.52 2.72
C PRO A 150 -5.31 -3.81 1.97
N ASP A 151 -5.19 -3.71 0.66
CA ASP A 151 -4.74 -4.81 -0.19
C ASP A 151 -3.32 -5.29 0.18
N VAL A 152 -2.43 -4.36 0.54
CA VAL A 152 -1.06 -4.67 0.99
C VAL A 152 -0.98 -4.68 2.51
N ASP A 153 -0.88 -5.86 3.13
CA ASP A 153 -0.95 -6.05 4.59
C ASP A 153 0.42 -6.16 5.29
N VAL A 154 1.52 -6.13 4.53
CA VAL A 154 2.88 -6.10 5.09
C VAL A 154 3.29 -4.74 5.66
N GLN A 155 2.46 -3.72 5.50
CA GLN A 155 2.65 -2.40 6.10
C GLN A 155 2.64 -2.49 7.63
N THR A 156 3.44 -1.63 8.30
CA THR A 156 3.32 -1.45 9.75
C THR A 156 2.09 -0.62 10.07
N LEU A 157 1.48 -0.87 11.23
CA LEU A 157 0.27 -0.18 11.67
C LEU A 157 0.46 1.35 11.71
N ALA A 158 1.55 1.84 12.32
CA ALA A 158 1.83 3.28 12.36
C ALA A 158 2.08 3.87 10.97
N GLY A 159 2.82 3.18 10.11
CA GLY A 159 3.10 3.65 8.75
C GLY A 159 1.84 3.77 7.91
N ALA A 160 0.95 2.79 7.99
CA ALA A 160 -0.33 2.78 7.28
C ALA A 160 -1.26 3.90 7.76
N ILE A 161 -1.39 4.08 9.09
CA ILE A 161 -2.20 5.15 9.69
C ILE A 161 -1.65 6.52 9.29
N ALA A 162 -0.34 6.72 9.42
CA ALA A 162 0.30 8.03 9.20
C ALA A 162 0.16 8.54 7.75
N THR A 163 -0.04 7.67 6.77
CA THR A 163 -0.16 8.03 5.34
C THR A 163 -1.57 7.93 4.77
N GLY A 164 -2.56 7.56 5.58
CA GLY A 164 -3.96 7.49 5.15
C GLY A 164 -4.30 6.22 4.36
N THR A 165 -3.62 5.11 4.63
CA THR A 165 -3.90 3.80 3.99
C THR A 165 -5.35 3.39 4.17
N HIS A 166 -5.94 2.86 3.10
CA HIS A 166 -7.34 2.46 3.02
C HIS A 166 -7.51 1.12 2.30
N GLY A 167 -8.68 0.52 2.42
CA GLY A 167 -9.16 -0.56 1.56
C GLY A 167 -10.21 -0.03 0.59
N THR A 168 -11.20 -0.86 0.26
CA THR A 168 -12.35 -0.45 -0.54
C THR A 168 -13.66 -0.64 0.22
N GLY A 169 -14.68 0.16 -0.14
CA GLY A 169 -16.05 0.08 0.35
C GLY A 169 -16.69 1.45 0.50
N ALA A 170 -17.82 1.66 -0.17
CA ALA A 170 -18.50 2.97 -0.21
C ALA A 170 -18.99 3.48 1.17
N ALA A 171 -19.15 2.54 2.13
CA ALA A 171 -19.54 2.82 3.52
C ALA A 171 -18.43 2.46 4.52
N LEU A 172 -17.19 2.30 4.07
CA LEU A 172 -16.04 1.93 4.90
C LEU A 172 -14.98 3.03 4.82
N PRO A 173 -14.56 3.58 5.98
CA PRO A 173 -13.54 4.59 6.03
C PRO A 173 -12.14 3.97 5.88
N ALA A 174 -11.13 4.83 5.77
CA ALA A 174 -9.73 4.46 5.83
C ALA A 174 -9.32 3.93 7.21
N LEU A 175 -8.21 3.20 7.27
CA LEU A 175 -7.75 2.48 8.46
C LEU A 175 -7.59 3.41 9.69
N HIS A 176 -7.09 4.60 9.48
CA HIS A 176 -6.84 5.58 10.54
C HIS A 176 -8.12 6.07 11.25
N ASP A 177 -9.29 5.99 10.61
CA ASP A 177 -10.54 6.40 11.25
C ASP A 177 -10.99 5.43 12.36
N GLU A 178 -10.52 4.19 12.32
CA GLU A 178 -10.75 3.21 13.38
C GLU A 178 -9.91 3.47 14.65
N VAL A 179 -8.95 4.39 14.61
CA VAL A 179 -8.09 4.72 15.76
C VAL A 179 -8.86 5.56 16.77
N VAL A 180 -8.92 5.07 18.03
CA VAL A 180 -9.59 5.75 19.16
C VAL A 180 -8.63 6.28 20.21
N ALA A 181 -7.43 5.71 20.30
CA ALA A 181 -6.35 6.26 21.13
C ALA A 181 -4.98 5.99 20.50
N MET A 182 -4.04 6.85 20.80
CA MET A 182 -2.68 6.80 20.27
C MET A 182 -1.68 7.21 21.34
N ARG A 183 -0.53 6.53 21.34
CA ARG A 183 0.61 6.90 22.19
C ARG A 183 1.81 7.17 21.27
N LEU A 184 2.45 8.30 21.44
CA LEU A 184 3.62 8.71 20.67
C LEU A 184 4.71 9.30 21.56
N VAL A 185 5.94 9.29 21.07
CA VAL A 185 7.10 9.92 21.72
C VAL A 185 7.49 11.12 20.88
N ARG A 186 7.50 12.30 21.52
CA ARG A 186 7.90 13.59 20.93
C ARG A 186 9.42 13.65 20.68
N PRO A 187 9.90 14.63 19.89
CA PRO A 187 11.33 14.81 19.67
C PRO A 187 12.16 15.03 20.95
N ASP A 188 11.57 15.62 21.99
CA ASP A 188 12.19 15.81 23.30
C ASP A 188 12.23 14.53 24.16
N GLY A 189 11.69 13.42 23.66
CA GLY A 189 11.57 12.14 24.35
C GLY A 189 10.42 12.06 25.35
N GLU A 190 9.52 13.06 25.39
CA GLU A 190 8.31 12.99 26.20
C GLU A 190 7.24 12.14 25.51
N VAL A 191 6.46 11.44 26.34
CA VAL A 191 5.34 10.61 25.88
C VAL A 191 4.06 11.40 25.93
N VAL A 192 3.30 11.34 24.82
CA VAL A 192 1.97 11.92 24.72
C VAL A 192 0.96 10.82 24.47
N GLU A 193 -0.11 10.81 25.27
CA GLU A 193 -1.28 9.95 25.05
C GLU A 193 -2.43 10.80 24.53
N ILE A 194 -2.98 10.39 23.39
CA ILE A 194 -4.08 11.07 22.72
C ILE A 194 -5.28 10.14 22.75
N ASP A 195 -6.41 10.61 23.23
CA ASP A 195 -7.67 9.88 23.28
C ASP A 195 -8.76 10.67 22.54
N ALA A 196 -9.45 10.01 21.61
CA ALA A 196 -10.44 10.66 20.75
C ALA A 196 -11.62 11.29 21.51
N ARG A 197 -11.90 10.83 22.76
CA ARG A 197 -12.98 11.38 23.60
C ARG A 197 -12.53 12.61 24.36
N ARG A 198 -11.26 12.64 24.81
CA ARG A 198 -10.70 13.76 25.58
C ARG A 198 -10.18 14.86 24.67
N ASP A 199 -9.52 14.48 23.58
CA ASP A 199 -8.77 15.38 22.72
C ASP A 199 -9.16 15.15 21.23
N PRO A 200 -10.45 15.40 20.85
CA PRO A 200 -10.93 15.05 19.51
C PRO A 200 -10.18 15.78 18.39
N ASP A 201 -9.84 17.04 18.57
CA ASP A 201 -9.08 17.82 17.57
C ASP A 201 -7.64 17.33 17.45
N LEU A 202 -6.98 17.02 18.57
CA LEU A 202 -5.63 16.49 18.56
C LEU A 202 -5.61 15.09 17.93
N MET A 203 -6.62 14.26 18.19
CA MET A 203 -6.76 12.96 17.52
C MET A 203 -6.99 13.13 16.01
N ALA A 204 -7.81 14.08 15.59
CA ALA A 204 -8.05 14.37 14.19
C ALA A 204 -6.76 14.83 13.47
N ALA A 205 -5.89 15.57 14.15
CA ALA A 205 -4.56 15.92 13.66
C ALA A 205 -3.60 14.71 13.61
N ALA A 206 -3.63 13.87 14.65
CA ALA A 206 -2.65 12.78 14.83
C ALA A 206 -2.89 11.57 13.91
N ARG A 207 -4.14 11.27 13.53
CA ARG A 207 -4.51 10.12 12.71
C ARG A 207 -3.77 10.04 11.39
N VAL A 208 -3.57 11.19 10.71
CA VAL A 208 -2.75 11.27 9.49
C VAL A 208 -1.75 12.41 9.69
N SER A 209 -0.61 12.13 10.29
CA SER A 209 0.37 13.14 10.68
C SER A 209 1.74 13.01 10.02
N LEU A 210 1.94 11.99 9.16
CA LEU A 210 3.21 11.73 8.47
C LEU A 210 4.43 11.63 9.41
N GLY A 211 4.19 11.27 10.69
CA GLY A 211 5.23 11.24 11.72
C GLY A 211 5.69 12.59 12.22
N SER A 212 5.04 13.70 11.82
CA SER A 212 5.47 15.07 12.16
C SER A 212 5.08 15.55 13.57
N LEU A 213 4.31 14.77 14.31
CA LEU A 213 3.98 15.00 15.72
C LEU A 213 4.80 14.12 16.67
N GLY A 214 5.65 13.25 16.16
CA GLY A 214 6.44 12.31 16.94
C GLY A 214 6.33 10.87 16.42
N LEU A 215 7.03 9.95 17.08
CA LEU A 215 7.03 8.54 16.71
C LEU A 215 5.93 7.80 17.45
N ILE A 216 4.95 7.28 16.71
CA ILE A 216 3.84 6.49 17.26
C ILE A 216 4.40 5.17 17.81
N THR A 217 4.13 4.85 19.07
CA THR A 217 4.56 3.61 19.73
C THR A 217 3.44 2.61 19.97
N ARG A 218 2.20 3.09 20.18
CA ARG A 218 1.01 2.27 20.36
C ARG A 218 -0.20 2.90 19.70
N VAL A 219 -1.11 2.06 19.24
CA VAL A 219 -2.38 2.45 18.64
C VAL A 219 -3.48 1.60 19.25
N THR A 220 -4.56 2.24 19.71
CA THR A 220 -5.81 1.57 20.07
C THR A 220 -6.84 1.83 18.99
N MET A 221 -7.42 0.78 18.42
CA MET A 221 -8.37 0.88 17.33
C MET A 221 -9.59 -0.01 17.54
N ARG A 222 -10.71 0.36 16.93
CA ARG A 222 -11.93 -0.44 16.95
C ARG A 222 -11.72 -1.73 16.16
N VAL A 223 -12.34 -2.80 16.64
CA VAL A 223 -12.41 -4.10 15.99
C VAL A 223 -13.86 -4.56 15.90
N VAL A 224 -14.11 -5.57 15.09
CA VAL A 224 -15.42 -6.19 14.92
C VAL A 224 -15.31 -7.71 15.21
N PRO A 225 -16.42 -8.44 15.44
CA PRO A 225 -16.39 -9.89 15.47
C PRO A 225 -15.81 -10.45 14.17
N ALA A 226 -15.06 -11.55 14.26
CA ALA A 226 -14.52 -12.23 13.10
C ALA A 226 -15.65 -12.63 12.13
N TYR A 227 -15.40 -12.44 10.84
CA TYR A 227 -16.39 -12.67 9.80
C TYR A 227 -15.78 -13.30 8.56
N HIS A 228 -16.62 -13.97 7.77
CA HIS A 228 -16.25 -14.48 6.46
C HIS A 228 -16.79 -13.56 5.37
N LEU A 229 -16.12 -13.61 4.21
CA LEU A 229 -16.52 -12.94 2.99
C LEU A 229 -16.65 -13.96 1.85
N ALA A 230 -17.56 -13.68 0.92
CA ALA A 230 -17.59 -14.27 -0.41
C ALA A 230 -17.07 -13.25 -1.41
N ARG A 231 -15.94 -13.56 -2.04
CA ARG A 231 -15.35 -12.80 -3.14
C ARG A 231 -15.88 -13.33 -4.46
N HIS A 232 -16.24 -12.44 -5.36
CA HIS A 232 -16.60 -12.78 -6.73
C HIS A 232 -15.93 -11.80 -7.68
N VAL A 233 -15.26 -12.33 -8.71
CA VAL A 233 -14.60 -11.58 -9.78
C VAL A 233 -15.28 -11.90 -11.09
N TRP A 234 -15.52 -10.87 -11.90
CA TRP A 234 -16.05 -11.02 -13.26
C TRP A 234 -15.54 -9.90 -14.17
N LEU A 235 -15.54 -10.15 -15.45
CA LEU A 235 -15.20 -9.13 -16.45
C LEU A 235 -16.45 -8.40 -16.91
N MET A 236 -16.33 -7.08 -17.07
CA MET A 236 -17.42 -6.22 -17.53
C MET A 236 -16.87 -5.22 -18.56
N PRO A 237 -17.61 -4.91 -19.65
CA PRO A 237 -17.25 -3.83 -20.55
C PRO A 237 -17.10 -2.51 -19.78
N LEU A 238 -16.03 -1.77 -20.02
CA LEU A 238 -15.73 -0.53 -19.28
C LEU A 238 -16.88 0.49 -19.38
N ALA A 239 -17.54 0.60 -20.56
CA ALA A 239 -18.69 1.48 -20.72
C ALA A 239 -19.84 1.14 -19.77
N GLN A 240 -20.07 -0.16 -19.49
CA GLN A 240 -21.07 -0.63 -18.55
C GLN A 240 -20.63 -0.34 -17.10
N VAL A 241 -19.35 -0.61 -16.76
CA VAL A 241 -18.80 -0.25 -15.42
C VAL A 241 -19.03 1.21 -15.12
N LEU A 242 -18.73 2.10 -16.06
CA LEU A 242 -18.93 3.55 -15.90
C LEU A 242 -20.40 3.96 -15.66
N THR A 243 -21.35 3.09 -15.98
CA THR A 243 -22.78 3.32 -15.73
C THR A 243 -23.21 2.73 -14.39
N GLU A 244 -22.70 1.55 -14.02
CA GLU A 244 -23.21 0.74 -12.93
C GLU A 244 -22.38 0.82 -11.64
N ALA A 245 -21.12 1.31 -11.70
CA ALA A 245 -20.17 1.22 -10.58
C ALA A 245 -20.68 1.85 -9.27
N LEU A 246 -21.39 2.99 -9.34
CA LEU A 246 -21.94 3.63 -8.14
C LEU A 246 -23.05 2.79 -7.49
N GLU A 247 -23.86 2.11 -8.29
CA GLU A 247 -24.90 1.22 -7.80
C GLU A 247 -24.30 -0.05 -7.21
N LEU A 248 -23.31 -0.65 -7.88
CA LEU A 248 -22.58 -1.81 -7.39
C LEU A 248 -21.89 -1.48 -6.06
N ALA A 249 -21.25 -0.30 -5.94
CA ALA A 249 -20.60 0.13 -4.70
C ALA A 249 -21.59 0.36 -3.54
N ARG A 250 -22.87 0.73 -3.82
CA ARG A 250 -23.91 0.83 -2.78
C ARG A 250 -24.48 -0.52 -2.37
N ARG A 251 -24.56 -1.46 -3.32
CA ARG A 251 -25.15 -2.79 -3.11
C ARG A 251 -24.23 -3.72 -2.33
N HIS A 252 -22.93 -3.67 -2.59
CA HIS A 252 -21.95 -4.59 -2.05
C HIS A 252 -21.15 -3.96 -0.91
N ARG A 253 -20.77 -4.78 0.10
CA ARG A 253 -19.92 -4.33 1.22
C ARG A 253 -18.59 -3.79 0.73
N HIS A 254 -17.92 -4.54 -0.16
CA HIS A 254 -16.73 -4.10 -0.87
C HIS A 254 -16.99 -4.24 -2.36
N PHE A 255 -16.68 -3.18 -3.09
CA PHE A 255 -16.69 -3.20 -4.55
C PHE A 255 -15.51 -2.36 -5.03
N GLU A 256 -14.77 -2.93 -5.95
CA GLU A 256 -13.67 -2.29 -6.66
C GLU A 256 -13.56 -2.87 -8.05
N PHE A 257 -12.81 -2.24 -8.91
CA PHE A 257 -12.53 -2.80 -10.22
C PHE A 257 -11.17 -2.34 -10.75
N TYR A 258 -10.62 -3.15 -11.64
CA TYR A 258 -9.37 -2.90 -12.33
C TYR A 258 -9.63 -2.75 -13.81
N VAL A 259 -9.41 -1.55 -14.37
CA VAL A 259 -9.49 -1.34 -15.82
C VAL A 259 -8.28 -2.00 -16.47
N LEU A 260 -8.52 -2.88 -17.43
CA LEU A 260 -7.49 -3.56 -18.19
C LEU A 260 -7.13 -2.70 -19.42
N PRO A 261 -5.94 -2.05 -19.47
CA PRO A 261 -5.60 -1.11 -20.52
C PRO A 261 -5.70 -1.72 -21.91
N PHE A 262 -6.21 -0.99 -22.88
CA PHE A 262 -6.38 -1.38 -24.29
C PHE A 262 -7.38 -2.51 -24.54
N THR A 263 -8.04 -3.07 -23.53
CA THR A 263 -9.01 -4.17 -23.74
C THR A 263 -10.44 -3.67 -23.91
N GLY A 264 -10.78 -2.53 -23.34
CA GLY A 264 -12.15 -2.04 -23.20
C GLY A 264 -12.96 -2.73 -22.10
N TYR A 265 -12.30 -3.51 -21.23
CA TYR A 265 -12.89 -4.25 -20.10
C TYR A 265 -12.30 -3.83 -18.79
N ALA A 266 -13.04 -4.11 -17.72
CA ALA A 266 -12.55 -4.07 -16.35
C ALA A 266 -12.87 -5.38 -15.63
N ALA A 267 -11.95 -5.79 -14.76
CA ALA A 267 -12.16 -6.87 -13.80
C ALA A 267 -12.84 -6.29 -12.56
N CYS A 268 -14.12 -6.60 -12.39
CA CYS A 268 -14.91 -6.18 -11.24
C CYS A 268 -14.76 -7.19 -10.09
N ILE A 269 -14.62 -6.69 -8.87
CA ILE A 269 -14.46 -7.50 -7.66
C ILE A 269 -15.48 -7.02 -6.64
N ARG A 270 -16.29 -7.94 -6.13
CA ARG A 270 -17.15 -7.70 -4.97
C ARG A 270 -16.83 -8.66 -3.84
N LEU A 271 -16.97 -8.19 -2.60
CA LEU A 271 -16.94 -9.06 -1.43
C LEU A 271 -18.11 -8.72 -0.52
N ASP A 272 -18.88 -9.74 -0.18
CA ASP A 272 -20.06 -9.63 0.68
C ASP A 272 -19.95 -10.57 1.88
N PRO A 273 -20.62 -10.28 3.01
CA PRO A 273 -20.66 -11.18 4.17
C PRO A 273 -21.12 -12.58 3.78
N TYR A 274 -20.44 -13.59 4.33
CA TYR A 274 -20.72 -15.00 4.07
C TYR A 274 -20.94 -15.76 5.37
N GLN A 275 -21.97 -16.62 5.40
CA GLN A 275 -22.38 -17.38 6.60
C GLN A 275 -22.12 -18.90 6.47
N GLY A 276 -21.70 -19.38 5.31
CA GLY A 276 -21.46 -20.79 5.07
C GLY A 276 -20.12 -21.28 5.62
N SER A 277 -19.90 -22.60 5.55
CA SER A 277 -18.70 -23.28 6.04
C SER A 277 -17.79 -23.80 4.92
N ASP A 278 -18.23 -23.77 3.65
CA ASP A 278 -17.47 -24.19 2.49
C ASP A 278 -16.43 -23.12 2.09
N LEU A 279 -15.28 -23.12 2.75
CA LEU A 279 -14.24 -22.14 2.56
C LEU A 279 -13.32 -22.53 1.37
N SER A 280 -12.97 -21.54 0.55
CA SER A 280 -12.05 -21.67 -0.58
C SER A 280 -11.22 -20.41 -0.72
N LEU A 281 -9.94 -20.53 -1.09
CA LEU A 281 -9.10 -19.41 -1.45
C LEU A 281 -9.19 -19.15 -2.97
N PRO A 282 -8.94 -17.91 -3.42
CA PRO A 282 -8.85 -17.61 -4.84
C PRO A 282 -7.67 -18.37 -5.47
N ASN A 283 -7.82 -18.73 -6.74
CA ASN A 283 -6.67 -19.11 -7.56
C ASN A 283 -5.87 -17.83 -7.86
N SER A 284 -4.57 -17.85 -7.65
CA SER A 284 -3.70 -16.68 -7.89
C SER A 284 -3.46 -16.49 -9.39
N ALA A 285 -4.47 -16.03 -10.13
CA ALA A 285 -4.37 -15.77 -11.58
C ALA A 285 -3.93 -14.32 -11.91
N ASP A 286 -3.81 -13.45 -10.91
CA ASP A 286 -3.55 -12.01 -11.12
C ASP A 286 -2.19 -11.76 -11.80
N GLU A 287 -1.16 -12.53 -11.47
CA GLU A 287 0.17 -12.43 -12.09
C GLU A 287 0.20 -12.96 -13.53
N ASP A 288 -0.60 -13.99 -13.85
CA ASP A 288 -0.72 -14.51 -15.21
C ASP A 288 -1.34 -13.45 -16.14
N VAL A 289 -2.41 -12.78 -15.67
CA VAL A 289 -3.06 -11.68 -16.42
C VAL A 289 -2.09 -10.52 -16.63
N LEU A 290 -1.33 -10.14 -15.62
CA LEU A 290 -0.31 -9.09 -15.73
C LEU A 290 0.78 -9.48 -16.74
N GLY A 291 1.22 -10.74 -16.71
CA GLY A 291 2.18 -11.30 -17.67
C GLY A 291 1.67 -11.26 -19.11
N ASP A 292 0.41 -11.66 -19.34
CA ASP A 292 -0.24 -11.63 -20.66
C ASP A 292 -0.36 -10.19 -21.19
N LEU A 293 -0.76 -9.23 -20.35
CA LEU A 293 -0.84 -7.81 -20.72
C LEU A 293 0.53 -7.23 -21.06
N LYS A 294 1.57 -7.60 -20.29
CA LYS A 294 2.95 -7.20 -20.56
C LYS A 294 3.44 -7.77 -21.89
N GLN A 295 3.23 -9.06 -22.13
CA GLN A 295 3.63 -9.71 -23.37
C GLN A 295 2.94 -9.08 -24.59
N LEU A 296 1.65 -8.80 -24.47
CA LEU A 296 0.89 -8.12 -25.52
C LEU A 296 1.44 -6.72 -25.80
N ARG A 297 1.82 -5.96 -24.74
CA ARG A 297 2.48 -4.67 -24.86
C ARG A 297 3.83 -4.80 -25.58
N ASP A 298 4.66 -5.76 -25.17
CA ASP A 298 6.01 -5.95 -25.71
C ASP A 298 5.99 -6.26 -27.21
N TRP A 299 4.98 -7.01 -27.68
CA TRP A 299 4.85 -7.36 -29.09
C TRP A 299 4.15 -6.29 -29.94
N LEU A 300 3.12 -5.64 -29.41
CA LEU A 300 2.20 -4.79 -30.17
C LEU A 300 2.15 -3.32 -29.69
N GLY A 301 3.01 -2.92 -28.74
CA GLY A 301 2.99 -1.57 -28.18
C GLY A 301 3.13 -0.46 -29.22
N ARG A 302 3.90 -0.70 -30.31
CA ARG A 302 4.03 0.23 -31.43
C ARG A 302 2.79 0.34 -32.32
N PHE A 303 1.82 -0.54 -32.14
CA PHE A 303 0.61 -0.64 -32.95
C PHE A 303 -0.64 -0.63 -32.05
N PRO A 304 -1.04 0.51 -31.44
CA PRO A 304 -2.10 0.54 -30.41
C PRO A 304 -3.44 -0.03 -30.87
N ARG A 305 -3.79 0.17 -32.15
CA ARG A 305 -5.05 -0.37 -32.72
C ARG A 305 -5.00 -1.90 -32.83
N LEU A 306 -3.85 -2.47 -33.25
CA LEU A 306 -3.67 -3.91 -33.34
C LEU A 306 -3.60 -4.54 -31.94
N ARG A 307 -2.90 -3.87 -31.00
CA ARG A 307 -2.86 -4.28 -29.60
C ARG A 307 -4.26 -4.35 -28.99
N ARG A 308 -5.08 -3.30 -29.20
CA ARG A 308 -6.47 -3.28 -28.73
C ARG A 308 -7.31 -4.41 -29.34
N TRP A 309 -7.20 -4.62 -30.65
CA TRP A 309 -7.89 -5.71 -31.32
C TRP A 309 -7.45 -7.08 -30.76
N ALA A 310 -6.16 -7.34 -30.63
CA ALA A 310 -5.63 -8.59 -30.09
C ALA A 310 -6.05 -8.79 -28.61
N ALA A 311 -5.97 -7.76 -27.78
CA ALA A 311 -6.41 -7.78 -26.39
C ALA A 311 -7.90 -8.19 -26.27
N GLN A 312 -8.76 -7.63 -27.11
CA GLN A 312 -10.18 -7.98 -27.14
C GLN A 312 -10.45 -9.43 -27.56
N GLN A 313 -9.58 -10.02 -28.38
CA GLN A 313 -9.71 -11.44 -28.77
C GLN A 313 -9.22 -12.41 -27.67
N LEU A 314 -8.32 -11.96 -26.80
CA LEU A 314 -7.77 -12.75 -25.69
C LEU A 314 -8.67 -12.71 -24.43
N ILE A 315 -9.49 -11.70 -24.28
CA ILE A 315 -10.42 -11.57 -23.16
C ILE A 315 -11.55 -12.60 -23.31
N ASP A 316 -11.76 -13.39 -22.27
CA ASP A 316 -12.95 -14.23 -22.11
C ASP A 316 -13.96 -13.47 -21.20
N PRO A 317 -15.01 -12.84 -21.78
CA PRO A 317 -15.96 -12.08 -20.99
C PRO A 317 -16.79 -12.92 -19.99
N GLN A 318 -16.75 -14.25 -20.11
CA GLN A 318 -17.44 -15.18 -19.22
C GLN A 318 -16.55 -15.65 -18.06
N LEU A 319 -15.28 -15.23 -18.04
CA LEU A 319 -14.36 -15.57 -16.95
C LEU A 319 -14.90 -15.03 -15.63
N THR A 320 -15.11 -15.93 -14.69
CA THR A 320 -15.50 -15.61 -13.31
C THR A 320 -14.66 -16.41 -12.34
N GLU A 321 -14.43 -15.82 -11.18
CA GLU A 321 -13.78 -16.49 -10.07
C GLU A 321 -14.55 -16.24 -8.79
N SER A 322 -14.66 -17.24 -7.93
CA SER A 322 -15.31 -17.11 -6.62
C SER A 322 -14.45 -17.75 -5.54
N ALA A 323 -14.38 -17.08 -4.39
CA ALA A 323 -13.68 -17.57 -3.21
C ALA A 323 -14.48 -17.21 -1.96
N ARG A 324 -14.35 -17.99 -0.88
CA ARG A 324 -15.04 -17.79 0.39
C ARG A 324 -14.09 -18.10 1.52
N HIS A 325 -13.77 -17.10 2.32
CA HIS A 325 -12.83 -17.31 3.43
C HIS A 325 -13.02 -16.25 4.51
N ARG A 326 -12.23 -16.34 5.58
CA ARG A 326 -12.09 -15.32 6.60
C ARG A 326 -11.68 -13.99 5.96
N SER A 327 -12.22 -12.88 6.49
CA SER A 327 -12.06 -11.54 5.90
C SER A 327 -10.59 -11.19 5.61
N HIS A 328 -9.68 -11.42 6.56
CA HIS A 328 -8.25 -11.12 6.39
C HIS A 328 -7.55 -11.92 5.29
N ARG A 329 -8.13 -13.02 4.83
CA ARG A 329 -7.58 -13.85 3.75
C ARG A 329 -8.02 -13.41 2.36
N LEU A 330 -9.07 -12.60 2.28
CA LEU A 330 -9.65 -12.14 1.03
C LEU A 330 -9.50 -10.64 0.79
N LEU A 331 -9.20 -9.85 1.84
CA LEU A 331 -9.05 -8.39 1.73
C LEU A 331 -7.65 -7.95 1.38
N SER A 332 -6.67 -8.85 1.46
CA SER A 332 -5.27 -8.52 1.14
C SER A 332 -4.67 -9.58 0.22
N SER A 333 -3.78 -9.16 -0.65
CA SER A 333 -3.06 -10.01 -1.60
C SER A 333 -1.55 -9.79 -1.52
N VAL A 334 -0.79 -10.74 -2.08
CA VAL A 334 0.66 -10.64 -2.21
C VAL A 334 0.99 -9.97 -3.54
N ARG A 335 1.92 -9.02 -3.53
CA ARG A 335 2.38 -8.31 -4.73
C ARG A 335 3.85 -8.67 -5.02
N PRO A 336 4.13 -9.72 -5.81
CA PRO A 336 5.50 -10.12 -6.16
C PRO A 336 6.15 -9.17 -7.17
N THR A 337 5.38 -8.66 -8.12
CA THR A 337 5.89 -7.73 -9.15
C THR A 337 6.02 -6.32 -8.58
N ARG A 338 7.22 -5.73 -8.74
CA ARG A 338 7.48 -4.34 -8.32
C ARG A 338 7.01 -3.35 -9.37
N PHE A 339 6.45 -2.24 -8.89
CA PHE A 339 5.96 -1.14 -9.73
C PHE A 339 6.21 0.22 -9.08
N GLN A 340 6.02 1.27 -9.83
CA GLN A 340 5.84 2.65 -9.36
C GLN A 340 4.35 2.99 -9.46
N GLU A 341 3.85 3.84 -8.55
CA GLU A 341 2.42 4.08 -8.45
C GLU A 341 2.12 5.53 -8.05
N THR A 342 1.20 6.15 -8.78
CA THR A 342 0.49 7.35 -8.34
C THR A 342 -0.95 7.00 -8.01
N GLU A 343 -1.48 7.57 -6.93
CA GLU A 343 -2.87 7.35 -6.50
C GLU A 343 -3.46 8.66 -6.01
N TRP A 344 -4.68 8.95 -6.45
CA TRP A 344 -5.38 10.15 -6.09
C TRP A 344 -6.83 9.87 -5.69
N HIS A 345 -7.32 10.68 -4.76
CA HIS A 345 -8.66 10.57 -4.20
C HIS A 345 -9.48 11.77 -4.65
N VAL A 346 -10.46 11.53 -5.51
CA VAL A 346 -11.37 12.54 -6.04
C VAL A 346 -12.74 12.44 -5.37
N PRO A 347 -13.52 13.53 -5.26
CA PRO A 347 -14.90 13.47 -4.79
C PRO A 347 -15.68 12.39 -5.54
N ARG A 348 -16.53 11.64 -4.83
CA ARG A 348 -17.22 10.46 -5.38
C ARG A 348 -18.03 10.79 -6.64
N GLU A 349 -18.68 11.94 -6.67
CA GLU A 349 -19.48 12.42 -7.81
C GLU A 349 -18.62 12.74 -9.05
N ARG A 350 -17.31 12.94 -8.88
CA ARG A 350 -16.37 13.20 -9.98
C ARG A 350 -15.58 11.96 -10.40
N GLY A 351 -15.68 10.87 -9.62
CA GLY A 351 -14.82 9.69 -9.75
C GLY A 351 -14.85 9.08 -11.14
N LEU A 352 -16.04 8.79 -11.68
CA LEU A 352 -16.15 8.11 -12.97
C LEU A 352 -15.78 9.00 -14.16
N ALA A 353 -16.04 10.32 -14.07
CA ALA A 353 -15.58 11.28 -15.08
C ALA A 353 -14.04 11.41 -15.08
N CYS A 354 -13.45 11.47 -13.88
CA CYS A 354 -12.01 11.46 -13.73
C CYS A 354 -11.37 10.16 -14.28
N LEU A 355 -11.96 9.01 -13.93
CA LEU A 355 -11.51 7.71 -14.43
C LEU A 355 -11.47 7.67 -15.96
N ARG A 356 -12.55 8.14 -16.63
CA ARG A 356 -12.58 8.19 -18.09
C ARG A 356 -11.42 9.01 -18.65
N ALA A 357 -11.18 10.21 -18.12
CA ALA A 357 -10.07 11.06 -18.55
C ALA A 357 -8.70 10.41 -18.32
N VAL A 358 -8.54 9.69 -17.18
CA VAL A 358 -7.31 8.96 -16.88
C VAL A 358 -7.10 7.81 -17.85
N VAL A 359 -8.15 7.01 -18.15
CA VAL A 359 -8.06 5.89 -19.10
C VAL A 359 -7.74 6.40 -20.50
N ASP A 360 -8.44 7.45 -20.96
CA ASP A 360 -8.21 8.04 -22.28
C ASP A 360 -6.75 8.53 -22.43
N ARG A 361 -6.17 9.08 -21.34
CA ARG A 361 -4.76 9.49 -21.33
C ARG A 361 -3.81 8.31 -21.22
N LEU A 362 -4.09 7.33 -20.37
CA LEU A 362 -3.26 6.14 -20.17
C LEU A 362 -3.10 5.34 -21.49
N GLU A 363 -4.16 5.20 -22.25
CA GLU A 363 -4.14 4.47 -23.53
C GLU A 363 -3.44 5.21 -24.67
N GLN A 364 -2.90 6.41 -24.42
CA GLN A 364 -1.96 7.09 -25.32
C GLN A 364 -0.50 6.69 -25.05
N HIS A 365 -0.23 6.03 -23.91
CA HIS A 365 1.09 5.51 -23.53
C HIS A 365 1.24 4.05 -23.94
N ASN A 366 2.10 3.79 -24.92
CA ASN A 366 2.34 2.42 -25.42
C ASN A 366 2.97 1.50 -24.36
N GLU A 367 3.72 2.05 -23.41
CA GLU A 367 4.34 1.37 -22.29
C GLU A 367 3.35 0.89 -21.21
N ALA A 368 2.16 1.49 -21.15
CA ALA A 368 1.17 1.12 -20.14
C ALA A 368 0.63 -0.31 -20.33
N PHE A 369 0.69 -1.13 -19.30
CA PHE A 369 0.13 -2.48 -19.28
C PHE A 369 -0.44 -2.90 -17.93
N PHE A 370 -0.05 -2.22 -16.84
CA PHE A 370 -0.64 -2.49 -15.53
C PHE A 370 -2.13 -2.12 -15.52
N PRO A 371 -2.98 -2.95 -14.89
CA PRO A 371 -4.36 -2.58 -14.61
C PRO A 371 -4.43 -1.30 -13.77
N LEU A 372 -5.37 -0.42 -14.11
CA LEU A 372 -5.70 0.78 -13.36
C LEU A 372 -6.72 0.42 -12.29
N GLU A 373 -6.41 0.73 -11.03
CA GLU A 373 -7.28 0.39 -9.91
C GLU A 373 -8.27 1.51 -9.59
N PHE A 374 -9.52 1.13 -9.27
CA PHE A 374 -10.56 2.06 -8.85
C PHE A 374 -11.29 1.53 -7.61
N ARG A 375 -11.28 2.32 -6.54
CA ARG A 375 -11.86 1.99 -5.25
C ARG A 375 -12.81 3.08 -4.75
N PHE A 376 -13.64 2.71 -3.77
CA PHE A 376 -14.53 3.62 -3.06
C PHE A 376 -14.13 3.70 -1.60
N VAL A 377 -14.13 4.91 -1.02
CA VAL A 377 -13.77 5.15 0.38
C VAL A 377 -14.73 6.17 0.98
N GLN A 378 -15.22 5.89 2.18
CA GLN A 378 -16.03 6.81 2.97
C GLN A 378 -15.18 7.97 3.48
N GLY A 379 -15.80 9.14 3.57
CA GLY A 379 -15.19 10.34 4.17
C GLY A 379 -14.94 10.20 5.67
N ASP A 380 -13.96 10.93 6.18
CA ASP A 380 -13.55 10.94 7.59
C ASP A 380 -13.30 12.35 8.12
N GLY A 381 -12.90 12.45 9.38
CA GLY A 381 -12.63 13.71 10.08
C GLY A 381 -11.14 14.02 10.33
N ALA A 382 -10.20 13.19 9.88
CA ALA A 382 -8.77 13.44 10.10
C ALA A 382 -8.26 14.59 9.22
N TRP A 383 -7.54 15.54 9.81
CA TRP A 383 -7.26 16.84 9.17
C TRP A 383 -6.45 16.76 7.88
N LEU A 384 -5.45 15.88 7.84
CA LEU A 384 -4.65 15.65 6.63
C LEU A 384 -5.07 14.39 5.86
N SER A 385 -6.23 13.80 6.19
CA SER A 385 -6.75 12.70 5.40
C SER A 385 -7.13 13.16 3.99
N PRO A 386 -6.77 12.41 2.96
CA PRO A 386 -7.28 12.67 1.61
C PRO A 386 -8.81 12.59 1.53
N PHE A 387 -9.43 11.90 2.48
CA PHE A 387 -10.88 11.69 2.60
C PHE A 387 -11.57 12.68 3.55
N HIS A 388 -10.82 13.65 4.09
CA HIS A 388 -11.37 14.63 5.03
C HIS A 388 -12.62 15.34 4.47
N GLY A 389 -13.76 15.12 5.17
CA GLY A 389 -15.03 15.79 4.89
C GLY A 389 -15.72 15.40 3.58
N ARG A 390 -15.30 14.34 2.90
CA ARG A 390 -15.92 13.91 1.63
C ARG A 390 -15.73 12.43 1.34
N ASP A 391 -16.79 11.78 0.86
CA ASP A 391 -16.72 10.49 0.23
C ASP A 391 -15.90 10.59 -1.07
N SER A 392 -15.06 9.61 -1.32
CA SER A 392 -14.09 9.68 -2.42
C SER A 392 -14.06 8.41 -3.25
N CYS A 393 -13.60 8.56 -4.49
CA CYS A 393 -13.07 7.48 -5.31
C CYS A 393 -11.55 7.57 -5.32
N SER A 394 -10.87 6.45 -5.12
CA SER A 394 -9.44 6.28 -5.29
C SER A 394 -9.14 5.75 -6.67
N ILE A 395 -8.19 6.38 -7.36
CA ILE A 395 -7.75 5.99 -8.70
C ILE A 395 -6.24 5.84 -8.66
N ALA A 396 -5.75 4.60 -8.86
CA ALA A 396 -4.33 4.28 -8.86
C ALA A 396 -3.87 3.87 -10.25
N VAL A 397 -2.75 4.43 -10.69
CA VAL A 397 -2.11 4.16 -11.98
C VAL A 397 -0.68 3.68 -11.72
N HIS A 398 -0.27 2.65 -12.45
CA HIS A 398 0.98 1.94 -12.20
C HIS A 398 1.89 1.94 -13.44
N ALA A 399 3.20 1.87 -13.18
CA ALA A 399 4.23 1.61 -14.19
C ALA A 399 5.22 0.57 -13.65
N ALA A 400 5.88 -0.19 -14.52
CA ALA A 400 6.92 -1.12 -14.11
C ALA A 400 8.05 -0.38 -13.36
N ALA A 401 8.60 -1.00 -12.31
CA ALA A 401 9.58 -0.34 -11.46
C ALA A 401 10.91 -0.03 -12.18
N ASP A 402 11.22 -0.78 -13.22
CA ASP A 402 12.42 -0.72 -14.05
C ASP A 402 12.24 0.03 -15.37
N GLU A 403 11.05 0.61 -15.61
CA GLU A 403 10.71 1.38 -16.81
C GLU A 403 10.45 2.86 -16.48
N ALA A 404 10.27 3.69 -17.53
CA ALA A 404 9.91 5.09 -17.37
C ALA A 404 8.55 5.24 -16.68
N TRP A 405 8.48 6.04 -15.65
CA TRP A 405 7.27 6.25 -14.83
C TRP A 405 6.89 7.73 -14.65
N ASP A 406 7.70 8.66 -15.14
CA ASP A 406 7.46 10.11 -14.98
C ASP A 406 6.08 10.53 -15.50
N TYR A 407 5.59 9.88 -16.56
CA TYR A 407 4.26 10.13 -17.12
C TYR A 407 3.14 9.91 -16.08
N LEU A 408 3.34 9.05 -15.06
CA LEU A 408 2.39 8.89 -13.96
C LEU A 408 2.11 10.21 -13.22
N ILE A 409 3.07 11.10 -13.21
CA ILE A 409 2.96 12.39 -12.54
C ILE A 409 2.64 13.49 -13.57
N ASP A 410 3.39 13.54 -14.66
CA ASP A 410 3.33 14.67 -15.58
C ASP A 410 1.99 14.71 -16.33
N ASP A 411 1.42 13.55 -16.66
CA ASP A 411 0.17 13.46 -17.39
C ASP A 411 -1.07 13.39 -16.47
N PHE A 412 -0.97 12.71 -15.35
CA PHE A 412 -2.17 12.46 -14.53
C PHE A 412 -2.38 13.52 -13.44
N THR A 413 -1.34 14.18 -12.92
CA THR A 413 -1.52 15.27 -11.94
C THR A 413 -2.47 16.37 -12.43
N PRO A 414 -2.39 16.89 -13.67
CA PRO A 414 -3.34 17.88 -14.16
C PRO A 414 -4.79 17.35 -14.21
N ILE A 415 -4.98 16.10 -14.63
CA ILE A 415 -6.31 15.47 -14.69
C ILE A 415 -6.91 15.37 -13.28
N PHE A 416 -6.15 14.82 -12.32
CA PHE A 416 -6.61 14.70 -10.95
C PHE A 416 -6.93 16.04 -10.30
N ARG A 417 -6.09 17.07 -10.52
CA ARG A 417 -6.34 18.43 -10.01
C ARG A 417 -7.61 19.05 -10.59
N ALA A 418 -7.86 18.87 -11.89
CA ALA A 418 -9.11 19.34 -12.55
C ALA A 418 -10.36 18.70 -11.91
N HIS A 419 -10.23 17.50 -11.35
CA HIS A 419 -11.30 16.78 -10.65
C HIS A 419 -11.24 16.94 -9.11
N GLN A 420 -10.54 17.97 -8.59
CA GLN A 420 -10.38 18.24 -7.15
C GLN A 420 -9.72 17.10 -6.38
N GLY A 421 -8.80 16.38 -7.00
CA GLY A 421 -8.06 15.27 -6.40
C GLY A 421 -7.15 15.71 -5.25
N ARG A 422 -7.01 14.85 -4.26
CA ARG A 422 -5.98 14.90 -3.22
C ARG A 422 -5.07 13.68 -3.42
N PRO A 423 -3.74 13.84 -3.46
CA PRO A 423 -2.85 12.69 -3.61
C PRO A 423 -2.85 11.84 -2.36
N HIS A 424 -2.66 10.53 -2.51
CA HIS A 424 -2.32 9.65 -1.40
C HIS A 424 -0.90 9.98 -0.90
N TRP A 425 -0.73 10.20 0.41
CA TRP A 425 0.53 10.63 1.00
C TRP A 425 1.73 9.71 0.74
N GLY A 426 1.49 8.43 0.63
CA GLY A 426 2.52 7.42 0.37
C GLY A 426 2.76 7.10 -1.10
N LYS A 427 2.07 7.77 -2.05
CA LYS A 427 2.17 7.49 -3.48
C LYS A 427 2.87 8.63 -4.23
N LEU A 428 3.24 8.41 -5.48
CA LEU A 428 4.01 9.37 -6.25
C LEU A 428 3.23 10.65 -6.52
N HIS A 429 3.79 11.77 -6.12
CA HIS A 429 3.39 13.12 -6.52
C HIS A 429 4.57 14.07 -6.33
N ARG A 430 4.60 15.19 -7.09
CA ARG A 430 5.62 16.26 -6.97
C ARG A 430 5.08 17.52 -6.29
N LEU A 431 3.94 17.42 -5.59
CA LEU A 431 3.34 18.58 -4.92
C LEU A 431 4.13 18.94 -3.67
N GLY A 432 4.44 20.22 -3.52
CA GLY A 432 5.01 20.81 -2.32
C GLY A 432 3.95 21.36 -1.36
N ALA A 433 4.38 21.95 -0.24
CA ALA A 433 3.48 22.51 0.78
C ALA A 433 2.54 23.58 0.21
N VAL A 434 3.01 24.40 -0.75
CA VAL A 434 2.22 25.44 -1.40
C VAL A 434 1.06 24.85 -2.21
N ASP A 435 1.29 23.70 -2.87
CA ASP A 435 0.27 23.01 -3.66
C ASP A 435 -0.71 22.22 -2.77
N LEU A 436 -0.20 21.65 -1.69
CA LEU A 436 -0.98 20.78 -0.79
C LEU A 436 -1.87 21.58 0.17
N ALA A 437 -1.39 22.70 0.68
CA ALA A 437 -2.13 23.50 1.66
C ALA A 437 -3.57 23.82 1.23
N PRO A 438 -3.86 24.28 0.01
CA PRO A 438 -5.22 24.57 -0.42
C PRO A 438 -6.11 23.33 -0.60
N LEU A 439 -5.53 22.12 -0.64
CA LEU A 439 -6.28 20.86 -0.79
C LEU A 439 -6.87 20.37 0.55
N TYR A 440 -6.29 20.78 1.67
CA TYR A 440 -6.65 20.31 3.01
C TYR A 440 -7.23 21.45 3.86
N PRO A 441 -8.54 21.50 4.12
CA PRO A 441 -9.20 22.62 4.82
C PRO A 441 -8.63 22.92 6.22
N ARG A 442 -8.08 21.90 6.90
CA ARG A 442 -7.53 22.02 8.26
C ARG A 442 -5.98 22.10 8.26
N TRP A 443 -5.36 22.49 7.14
CA TRP A 443 -3.91 22.60 7.03
C TRP A 443 -3.28 23.56 8.03
N ALA A 444 -3.87 24.75 8.20
CA ALA A 444 -3.37 25.76 9.14
C ALA A 444 -3.49 25.29 10.60
N ASP A 445 -4.60 24.63 10.95
CA ASP A 445 -4.81 24.06 12.27
C ASP A 445 -3.81 22.96 12.58
N PHE A 446 -3.56 22.07 11.59
CA PHE A 446 -2.52 21.06 11.71
C PHE A 446 -1.13 21.68 11.90
N ALA A 447 -0.78 22.73 11.15
CA ALA A 447 0.49 23.42 11.29
C ALA A 447 0.65 24.02 12.71
N ALA A 448 -0.41 24.60 13.27
CA ALA A 448 -0.41 25.12 14.63
C ALA A 448 -0.25 24.02 15.68
N VAL A 449 -0.87 22.84 15.48
CA VAL A 449 -0.64 21.69 16.37
C VAL A 449 0.81 21.23 16.28
N ARG A 450 1.35 21.07 15.06
CA ARG A 450 2.73 20.62 14.86
C ARG A 450 3.77 21.51 15.54
N GLN A 451 3.53 22.81 15.62
CA GLN A 451 4.45 23.75 16.30
C GLN A 451 4.53 23.52 17.81
N ARG A 452 3.55 22.84 18.41
CA ARG A 452 3.52 22.53 19.85
C ARG A 452 4.18 21.18 20.18
N PHE A 453 4.49 20.39 19.14
CA PHE A 453 5.09 19.07 19.21
C PHE A 453 6.56 19.08 18.81
#